data_7b4c3057bce6a988c9b4d1b9c19e9cdb
#
_entry.id   7b4c3057bce6a988c9b4d1b9c19e9cdb
#
_cell.length_a   1.000
_cell.length_b   1.000
_cell.length_c   1.000
_cell.angle_alpha   90.00
_cell.angle_beta   90.00
_cell.angle_gamma   90.00
#
_symmetry.space_group_name_H-M   'P 1'
#
loop_
_entity.id
_entity.type
_entity.pdbx_description
1 polymer ?
#
loop_
_entity_poly.entity_id
_entity_poly.type
_entity_poly.pdbx_seq_one_letter_code
_entity_poly.pdbx_strand_id
1 'polypeptide(L)'
;MKENVFFVSGIDTDTGKSYATGYLAKLWNGQGIRTITQKLIQTGNNGLSEDIELHRHIMGTGLLPEDTDGLTMPEIFSYPCSPHLAAEIDKRPVDFDKIERATRRLSETYDAVLLEGAGGLMVPLTRDLLIIDYIARRHYPLIFVTSGKLGSINHTLLSLEAIARRNIRLHTVVYNLYPEEKDDIIRRDTESYIRHLLEKEYPETRFVTLPPVSYTHLTLPTIRLV
;
A
#
# COMPACT_ATOMS: atom_id res chain seq x y z
N MET A 1 1.14 1.02 -21.16
CA MET A 1 0.21 0.40 -20.18
C MET A 1 -1.02 1.27 -20.08
N LYS A 2 -2.18 0.70 -19.79
CA LYS A 2 -3.35 1.51 -19.41
C LYS A 2 -3.01 2.30 -18.14
N GLU A 3 -3.51 3.53 -17.99
CA GLU A 3 -3.33 4.33 -16.76
C GLU A 3 -4.27 3.88 -15.64
N ASN A 4 -4.32 2.58 -15.39
CA ASN A 4 -5.22 1.96 -14.41
C ASN A 4 -4.48 1.22 -13.29
N VAL A 5 -3.19 1.44 -13.15
CA VAL A 5 -2.37 0.92 -12.03
C VAL A 5 -2.12 2.06 -11.05
N PHE A 6 -2.59 1.91 -9.82
CA PHE A 6 -2.41 2.87 -8.73
C PHE A 6 -1.46 2.28 -7.71
N PHE A 7 -0.41 3.01 -7.35
CA PHE A 7 0.52 2.54 -6.34
C PHE A 7 0.03 2.95 -4.93
N VAL A 8 0.01 2.00 -4.00
CA VAL A 8 -0.35 2.25 -2.61
C VAL A 8 0.90 2.25 -1.75
N SER A 9 1.21 3.38 -1.11
CA SER A 9 2.29 3.51 -0.13
C SER A 9 1.83 4.31 1.07
N GLY A 10 2.67 4.46 2.08
CA GLY A 10 2.30 5.20 3.29
C GLY A 10 3.47 5.92 3.92
N ILE A 11 3.15 6.64 5.00
CA ILE A 11 4.15 7.37 5.78
C ILE A 11 5.18 6.46 6.45
N ASP A 12 4.79 5.19 6.76
CA ASP A 12 5.64 4.24 7.46
C ASP A 12 5.12 2.80 7.31
N THR A 13 5.84 1.82 7.90
CA THR A 13 5.31 0.49 8.19
C THR A 13 4.13 0.64 9.18
N ASP A 14 3.22 -0.31 9.20
CA ASP A 14 2.06 -0.37 10.12
C ASP A 14 1.09 0.84 10.08
N THR A 15 1.15 1.65 9.02
CA THR A 15 0.18 2.74 8.79
C THR A 15 -1.19 2.26 8.29
N GLY A 16 -1.34 0.93 8.10
CA GLY A 16 -2.58 0.32 7.60
C GLY A 16 -2.71 0.31 6.08
N LYS A 17 -1.58 0.27 5.34
CA LYS A 17 -1.59 0.17 3.87
C LYS A 17 -2.42 -1.00 3.37
N SER A 18 -2.15 -2.20 3.88
CA SER A 18 -2.82 -3.43 3.42
C SER A 18 -4.32 -3.37 3.71
N TYR A 19 -4.70 -2.77 4.85
CA TYR A 19 -6.11 -2.52 5.12
C TYR A 19 -6.73 -1.50 4.15
N ALA A 20 -6.04 -0.38 3.90
CA ALA A 20 -6.49 0.64 2.95
C ALA A 20 -6.61 0.07 1.53
N THR A 21 -5.66 -0.77 1.11
CA THR A 21 -5.65 -1.43 -0.20
C THR A 21 -6.87 -2.34 -0.38
N GLY A 22 -7.12 -3.23 0.58
CA GLY A 22 -8.28 -4.12 0.56
C GLY A 22 -9.61 -3.36 0.61
N TYR A 23 -9.68 -2.32 1.47
CA TYR A 23 -10.89 -1.50 1.62
C TYR A 23 -11.22 -0.73 0.34
N LEU A 24 -10.24 -0.08 -0.28
CA LEU A 24 -10.43 0.64 -1.55
C LEU A 24 -10.82 -0.31 -2.67
N ALA A 25 -10.20 -1.50 -2.75
CA ALA A 25 -10.58 -2.50 -3.73
C ALA A 25 -12.03 -2.95 -3.54
N LYS A 26 -12.47 -3.20 -2.30
CA LYS A 26 -13.86 -3.51 -1.98
C LYS A 26 -14.81 -2.39 -2.40
N LEU A 27 -14.46 -1.14 -2.06
CA LEU A 27 -15.27 0.04 -2.39
C LEU A 27 -15.44 0.20 -3.91
N TRP A 28 -14.35 0.11 -4.66
CA TRP A 28 -14.36 0.27 -6.11
C TRP A 28 -15.10 -0.87 -6.82
N ASN A 29 -14.93 -2.13 -6.36
CA ASN A 29 -15.71 -3.25 -6.85
C ASN A 29 -17.22 -3.06 -6.58
N GLY A 30 -17.58 -2.54 -5.42
CA GLY A 30 -18.98 -2.19 -5.09
C GLY A 30 -19.55 -1.08 -5.98
N GLN A 31 -18.71 -0.26 -6.60
CA GLN A 31 -19.08 0.76 -7.58
C GLN A 31 -19.05 0.26 -9.04
N GLY A 32 -18.82 -1.03 -9.25
CA GLY A 32 -18.76 -1.64 -10.58
C GLY A 32 -17.41 -1.51 -11.29
N ILE A 33 -16.36 -1.01 -10.62
CA ILE A 33 -14.99 -0.93 -11.14
C ILE A 33 -14.28 -2.23 -10.77
N ARG A 34 -14.07 -3.14 -11.72
CA ARG A 34 -13.39 -4.42 -11.48
C ARG A 34 -11.95 -4.16 -11.02
N THR A 35 -11.75 -4.24 -9.71
CA THR A 35 -10.48 -3.89 -9.06
C THR A 35 -9.81 -5.11 -8.46
N ILE A 36 -8.51 -5.26 -8.71
CA ILE A 36 -7.66 -6.28 -8.08
C ILE A 36 -6.53 -5.60 -7.31
N THR A 37 -6.06 -6.28 -6.27
CA THR A 37 -4.89 -5.85 -5.49
C THR A 37 -3.69 -6.72 -5.83
N GLN A 38 -2.50 -6.11 -5.82
CA GLN A 38 -1.22 -6.76 -6.03
C GLN A 38 -0.23 -6.28 -4.97
N LYS A 39 0.55 -7.19 -4.39
CA LYS A 39 1.70 -6.85 -3.55
C LYS A 39 2.94 -6.77 -4.41
N LEU A 40 3.65 -5.65 -4.37
CA LEU A 40 4.89 -5.46 -5.16
C LEU A 40 5.95 -6.48 -4.79
N ILE A 41 6.27 -6.54 -3.51
CA ILE A 41 7.20 -7.46 -2.88
C ILE A 41 6.66 -7.79 -1.51
N GLN A 42 6.50 -9.07 -1.21
CA GLN A 42 6.21 -9.56 0.13
C GLN A 42 7.49 -10.00 0.80
N THR A 43 7.68 -9.65 2.07
CA THR A 43 8.78 -10.13 2.90
C THR A 43 8.22 -10.81 4.15
N GLY A 44 8.94 -11.79 4.70
CA GLY A 44 8.53 -12.52 5.90
C GLY A 44 7.52 -13.65 5.64
N ASN A 45 7.31 -14.05 4.39
CA ASN A 45 6.38 -15.11 4.02
C ASN A 45 7.03 -16.19 3.17
N ASN A 46 6.36 -17.36 3.14
CA ASN A 46 6.72 -18.48 2.28
C ASN A 46 5.48 -18.93 1.50
N GLY A 47 5.48 -18.73 0.19
CA GLY A 47 4.43 -19.20 -0.72
C GLY A 47 3.28 -18.24 -0.92
N LEU A 48 2.54 -17.85 0.13
CA LEU A 48 1.39 -16.93 0.04
C LEU A 48 1.70 -15.62 0.79
N SER A 49 1.18 -14.52 0.29
CA SER A 49 1.32 -13.20 0.91
C SER A 49 0.22 -12.96 1.94
N GLU A 50 0.59 -12.71 3.21
CA GLU A 50 -0.35 -12.30 4.26
C GLU A 50 -1.14 -11.04 3.88
N ASP A 51 -0.51 -10.10 3.18
CA ASP A 51 -1.18 -8.89 2.72
C ASP A 51 -2.27 -9.23 1.68
N ILE A 52 -2.00 -10.15 0.75
CA ILE A 52 -3.01 -10.59 -0.23
C ILE A 52 -4.15 -11.35 0.46
N GLU A 53 -3.87 -12.21 1.43
CA GLU A 53 -4.91 -12.87 2.22
C GLU A 53 -5.79 -11.84 2.94
N LEU A 54 -5.19 -10.83 3.56
CA LEU A 54 -5.91 -9.74 4.21
C LEU A 54 -6.77 -8.95 3.21
N HIS A 55 -6.23 -8.63 2.03
CA HIS A 55 -7.01 -7.96 0.99
C HIS A 55 -8.25 -8.78 0.59
N ARG A 56 -8.10 -10.09 0.35
CA ARG A 56 -9.22 -10.99 -0.02
C ARG A 56 -10.26 -11.06 1.09
N HIS A 57 -9.81 -11.15 2.34
CA HIS A 57 -10.71 -11.13 3.50
C HIS A 57 -11.54 -9.83 3.56
N ILE A 58 -10.90 -8.67 3.43
CA ILE A 58 -11.58 -7.36 3.46
C ILE A 58 -12.53 -7.20 2.26
N MET A 59 -12.12 -7.64 1.09
CA MET A 59 -12.94 -7.63 -0.12
C MET A 59 -14.15 -8.55 0.00
N GLY A 60 -14.11 -9.54 0.91
CA GLY A 60 -15.15 -10.55 1.07
C GLY A 60 -15.10 -11.62 -0.01
N THR A 61 -13.92 -11.87 -0.58
CA THR A 61 -13.64 -12.93 -1.55
C THR A 61 -12.75 -14.00 -0.91
N GLY A 62 -12.75 -15.21 -1.47
CA GLY A 62 -11.66 -16.16 -1.26
C GLY A 62 -10.47 -15.82 -2.13
N LEU A 63 -9.46 -16.70 -2.15
CA LEU A 63 -8.34 -16.60 -3.08
C LEU A 63 -8.86 -16.64 -4.52
N LEU A 64 -8.29 -15.79 -5.36
CA LEU A 64 -8.60 -15.70 -6.79
C LEU A 64 -7.61 -16.57 -7.60
N PRO A 65 -7.94 -16.94 -8.84
CA PRO A 65 -7.01 -17.64 -9.73
C PRO A 65 -5.67 -16.91 -9.88
N GLU A 66 -5.70 -15.58 -9.94
CA GLU A 66 -4.51 -14.71 -10.04
C GLU A 66 -3.60 -14.81 -8.80
N ASP A 67 -4.16 -15.14 -7.64
CA ASP A 67 -3.37 -15.38 -6.42
C ASP A 67 -2.64 -16.74 -6.54
N THR A 68 -3.35 -17.76 -6.98
CA THR A 68 -2.80 -19.11 -7.19
C THR A 68 -1.72 -19.12 -8.28
N ASP A 69 -1.93 -18.33 -9.33
CA ASP A 69 -0.96 -18.15 -10.43
C ASP A 69 0.24 -17.25 -10.03
N GLY A 70 0.24 -16.66 -8.82
CA GLY A 70 1.29 -15.79 -8.31
C GLY A 70 1.36 -14.41 -8.98
N LEU A 71 0.31 -14.00 -9.70
CA LEU A 71 0.26 -12.69 -10.37
C LEU A 71 0.10 -11.54 -9.38
N THR A 72 -0.61 -11.78 -8.28
CA THR A 72 -0.87 -10.77 -7.26
C THR A 72 0.25 -10.63 -6.24
N MET A 73 1.20 -11.55 -6.22
CA MET A 73 2.35 -11.57 -5.31
C MET A 73 3.58 -12.15 -6.02
N PRO A 74 4.07 -11.48 -7.08
CA PRO A 74 5.12 -12.03 -7.94
C PRO A 74 6.44 -12.26 -7.22
N GLU A 75 6.76 -11.46 -6.19
CA GLU A 75 7.98 -11.58 -5.41
C GLU A 75 7.69 -11.77 -3.93
N ILE A 76 8.14 -12.92 -3.39
CA ILE A 76 8.02 -13.26 -1.96
C ILE A 76 9.40 -13.63 -1.46
N PHE A 77 9.83 -13.03 -0.34
CA PHE A 77 11.08 -13.29 0.35
C PHE A 77 10.80 -13.79 1.77
N SER A 78 11.64 -14.72 2.24
CA SER A 78 11.40 -15.47 3.47
C SER A 78 11.56 -14.64 4.74
N TYR A 79 12.46 -13.65 4.74
CA TYR A 79 12.82 -12.92 5.96
C TYR A 79 12.05 -11.60 6.10
N PRO A 80 11.47 -11.28 7.30
CA PRO A 80 10.66 -10.07 7.52
C PRO A 80 11.53 -8.83 7.73
N CYS A 81 12.02 -8.26 6.65
CA CYS A 81 12.81 -7.02 6.64
C CYS A 81 12.56 -6.23 5.36
N SER A 82 13.36 -5.17 5.14
CA SER A 82 13.27 -4.41 3.89
C SER A 82 13.62 -5.26 2.67
N PRO A 83 13.01 -5.00 1.50
CA PRO A 83 13.18 -5.83 0.30
C PRO A 83 14.63 -6.10 -0.10
N HIS A 84 15.48 -5.05 -0.08
CA HIS A 84 16.90 -5.21 -0.43
C HIS A 84 17.62 -6.21 0.46
N LEU A 85 17.38 -6.17 1.78
CA LEU A 85 18.01 -7.07 2.73
C LEU A 85 17.42 -8.47 2.63
N ALA A 86 16.11 -8.61 2.43
CA ALA A 86 15.46 -9.90 2.23
C ALA A 86 16.00 -10.60 0.97
N ALA A 87 16.22 -9.85 -0.12
CA ALA A 87 16.85 -10.38 -1.33
C ALA A 87 18.29 -10.87 -1.10
N GLU A 88 19.07 -10.16 -0.28
CA GLU A 88 20.43 -10.58 0.11
C GLU A 88 20.42 -11.88 0.95
N ILE A 89 19.50 -11.97 1.91
CA ILE A 89 19.34 -13.17 2.77
C ILE A 89 18.94 -14.38 1.94
N ASP A 90 17.95 -14.23 1.06
CA ASP A 90 17.47 -15.30 0.18
C ASP A 90 18.42 -15.56 -1.02
N LYS A 91 19.52 -14.78 -1.12
CA LYS A 91 20.57 -14.93 -2.17
C LYS A 91 20.01 -14.86 -3.59
N ARG A 92 18.99 -14.09 -3.81
CA ARG A 92 18.41 -13.84 -5.14
C ARG A 92 18.00 -12.38 -5.30
N PRO A 93 18.24 -11.77 -6.47
CA PRO A 93 17.78 -10.41 -6.71
C PRO A 93 16.26 -10.33 -6.83
N VAL A 94 15.71 -9.13 -6.64
CA VAL A 94 14.31 -8.82 -6.99
C VAL A 94 14.15 -8.91 -8.51
N ASP A 95 13.21 -9.72 -9.00
CA ASP A 95 12.87 -9.82 -10.43
C ASP A 95 11.81 -8.78 -10.82
N PHE A 96 12.27 -7.58 -11.18
CA PHE A 96 11.38 -6.49 -11.61
C PHE A 96 10.66 -6.81 -12.94
N ASP A 97 11.24 -7.62 -13.80
CA ASP A 97 10.59 -8.03 -15.06
C ASP A 97 9.42 -8.96 -14.78
N LYS A 98 9.54 -9.84 -13.80
CA LYS A 98 8.43 -10.69 -13.33
C LYS A 98 7.30 -9.85 -12.76
N ILE A 99 7.62 -8.87 -11.90
CA ILE A 99 6.65 -7.92 -11.35
C ILE A 99 5.93 -7.18 -12.49
N GLU A 100 6.69 -6.66 -13.46
CA GLU A 100 6.11 -5.90 -14.57
C GLU A 100 5.19 -6.75 -15.45
N ARG A 101 5.59 -7.98 -15.79
CA ARG A 101 4.74 -8.91 -16.56
C ARG A 101 3.44 -9.21 -15.81
N ALA A 102 3.52 -9.46 -14.51
CA ALA A 102 2.36 -9.73 -13.67
C ALA A 102 1.42 -8.50 -13.60
N THR A 103 1.96 -7.31 -13.29
CA THR A 103 1.18 -6.07 -13.23
C THR A 103 0.50 -5.76 -14.56
N ARG A 104 1.20 -5.94 -15.69
CA ARG A 104 0.64 -5.72 -17.03
C ARG A 104 -0.53 -6.67 -17.29
N ARG A 105 -0.38 -7.97 -17.00
CA ARG A 105 -1.45 -8.95 -17.19
C ARG A 105 -2.68 -8.61 -16.35
N LEU A 106 -2.49 -8.20 -15.10
CA LEU A 106 -3.60 -7.72 -14.25
C LEU A 106 -4.25 -6.45 -14.83
N SER A 107 -3.45 -5.49 -15.31
CA SER A 107 -3.97 -4.24 -15.88
C SER A 107 -4.73 -4.42 -17.19
N GLU A 108 -4.46 -5.49 -17.93
CA GLU A 108 -5.22 -5.86 -19.15
C GLU A 108 -6.57 -6.47 -18.82
N THR A 109 -6.68 -7.16 -17.67
CA THR A 109 -7.87 -7.92 -17.25
C THR A 109 -8.82 -7.07 -16.41
N TYR A 110 -8.29 -6.22 -15.54
CA TYR A 110 -9.06 -5.43 -14.58
C TYR A 110 -9.15 -3.96 -14.97
N ASP A 111 -10.17 -3.28 -14.47
CA ASP A 111 -10.38 -1.85 -14.70
C ASP A 111 -9.45 -1.01 -13.80
N ALA A 112 -9.03 -1.56 -12.64
CA ALA A 112 -8.03 -0.97 -11.76
C ALA A 112 -7.17 -2.03 -11.07
N VAL A 113 -5.86 -1.73 -10.89
CA VAL A 113 -4.92 -2.52 -10.11
C VAL A 113 -4.39 -1.65 -8.98
N LEU A 114 -4.57 -2.08 -7.74
CA LEU A 114 -3.97 -1.44 -6.57
C LEU A 114 -2.67 -2.18 -6.22
N LEU A 115 -1.53 -1.59 -6.59
CA LEU A 115 -0.20 -2.15 -6.38
C LEU A 115 0.37 -1.65 -5.05
N GLU A 116 0.38 -2.50 -4.03
CA GLU A 116 0.87 -2.15 -2.70
C GLU A 116 2.37 -2.32 -2.56
N GLY A 117 3.04 -1.29 -2.07
CA GLY A 117 4.46 -1.31 -1.71
C GLY A 117 4.74 -1.97 -0.36
N ALA A 118 6.03 -2.16 -0.04
CA ALA A 118 6.53 -2.67 1.23
C ALA A 118 7.08 -1.53 2.08
N GLY A 119 6.48 -1.25 3.24
CA GLY A 119 6.90 -0.14 4.12
C GLY A 119 6.56 1.25 3.58
N GLY A 120 7.37 2.26 3.91
CA GLY A 120 7.16 3.64 3.49
C GLY A 120 7.82 3.99 2.15
N LEU A 121 7.59 5.24 1.69
CA LEU A 121 8.07 5.72 0.37
C LEU A 121 9.59 5.62 0.17
N MET A 122 10.37 5.81 1.23
CA MET A 122 11.84 5.81 1.16
C MET A 122 12.47 4.44 1.44
N VAL A 123 11.67 3.37 1.50
CA VAL A 123 12.20 2.01 1.70
C VAL A 123 12.97 1.57 0.45
N PRO A 124 14.19 1.01 0.59
CA PRO A 124 14.96 0.52 -0.52
C PRO A 124 14.43 -0.83 -1.03
N LEU A 125 14.10 -0.86 -2.32
CA LEU A 125 13.81 -2.10 -3.06
C LEU A 125 15.11 -2.84 -3.39
N THR A 126 16.14 -2.08 -3.75
CA THR A 126 17.53 -2.51 -3.89
C THR A 126 18.44 -1.47 -3.25
N ARG A 127 19.78 -1.67 -3.23
CA ARG A 127 20.70 -0.65 -2.71
C ARG A 127 20.65 0.67 -3.49
N ASP A 128 20.21 0.64 -4.76
CA ASP A 128 20.22 1.79 -5.67
C ASP A 128 18.83 2.26 -6.10
N LEU A 129 17.75 1.63 -5.58
CA LEU A 129 16.39 1.96 -5.98
C LEU A 129 15.46 2.01 -4.77
N LEU A 130 14.88 3.18 -4.52
CA LEU A 130 13.83 3.38 -3.52
C LEU A 130 12.43 3.13 -4.11
N ILE A 131 11.46 2.82 -3.25
CA ILE A 131 10.05 2.69 -3.64
C ILE A 131 9.58 3.96 -4.37
N ILE A 132 9.86 5.13 -3.83
CA ILE A 132 9.41 6.40 -4.43
C ILE A 132 9.99 6.61 -5.84
N ASP A 133 11.24 6.20 -6.08
CA ASP A 133 11.87 6.30 -7.39
C ASP A 133 11.29 5.28 -8.38
N TYR A 134 10.89 4.10 -7.90
CA TYR A 134 10.14 3.13 -8.69
C TYR A 134 8.79 3.69 -9.13
N ILE A 135 8.03 4.32 -8.22
CA ILE A 135 6.75 4.97 -8.52
C ILE A 135 6.93 6.05 -9.59
N ALA A 136 7.92 6.93 -9.41
CA ALA A 136 8.22 8.03 -10.32
C ALA A 136 8.58 7.52 -11.73
N ARG A 137 9.47 6.51 -11.84
CA ARG A 137 9.89 5.91 -13.12
C ARG A 137 8.75 5.25 -13.88
N ARG A 138 7.75 4.72 -13.16
CA ARG A 138 6.58 4.06 -13.74
C ARG A 138 5.41 5.00 -13.98
N HIS A 139 5.50 6.25 -13.53
CA HIS A 139 4.43 7.25 -13.59
C HIS A 139 3.11 6.77 -12.96
N TYR A 140 3.20 5.93 -11.91
CA TYR A 140 2.00 5.45 -11.24
C TYR A 140 1.36 6.56 -10.41
N PRO A 141 0.05 6.82 -10.56
CA PRO A 141 -0.69 7.62 -9.59
C PRO A 141 -0.57 7.02 -8.20
N LEU A 142 -0.30 7.86 -7.20
CA LEU A 142 -0.06 7.44 -5.84
C LEU A 142 -1.33 7.55 -4.98
N ILE A 143 -1.67 6.47 -4.31
CA ILE A 143 -2.58 6.43 -3.17
C ILE A 143 -1.68 6.42 -1.91
N PHE A 144 -1.75 7.48 -1.13
CA PHE A 144 -0.85 7.69 0.00
C PHE A 144 -1.60 7.55 1.33
N VAL A 145 -1.14 6.62 2.16
CA VAL A 145 -1.77 6.29 3.45
C VAL A 145 -1.05 7.01 4.59
N THR A 146 -1.81 7.79 5.35
CA THR A 146 -1.39 8.44 6.60
C THR A 146 -2.33 8.06 7.75
N SER A 147 -2.07 8.52 8.94
CA SER A 147 -2.88 8.20 10.13
C SER A 147 -3.03 9.39 11.07
N GLY A 148 -3.93 9.26 12.06
CA GLY A 148 -4.13 10.24 13.12
C GLY A 148 -3.16 10.15 14.29
N LYS A 149 -2.20 9.22 14.26
CA LYS A 149 -1.23 9.03 15.35
C LYS A 149 -0.37 10.27 15.55
N LEU A 150 -0.07 10.63 16.79
CA LEU A 150 0.86 11.72 17.13
C LEU A 150 2.21 11.53 16.37
N GLY A 151 2.65 12.58 15.70
CA GLY A 151 3.82 12.58 14.81
C GLY A 151 3.49 12.35 13.33
N SER A 152 2.28 11.91 12.98
CA SER A 152 1.89 11.66 11.58
C SER A 152 1.90 12.92 10.71
N ILE A 153 1.63 14.10 11.26
CA ILE A 153 1.76 15.37 10.52
C ILE A 153 3.18 15.50 9.96
N ASN A 154 4.20 15.36 10.82
CA ASN A 154 5.60 15.46 10.38
C ASN A 154 5.92 14.46 9.26
N HIS A 155 5.58 13.19 9.45
CA HIS A 155 5.85 12.16 8.44
C HIS A 155 5.07 12.40 7.14
N THR A 156 3.84 12.91 7.24
CA THR A 156 3.02 13.27 6.08
C THR A 156 3.67 14.40 5.29
N LEU A 157 4.07 15.49 5.95
CA LEU A 157 4.69 16.64 5.29
C LEU A 157 6.01 16.28 4.60
N LEU A 158 6.90 15.54 5.28
CA LEU A 158 8.14 15.04 4.69
C LEU A 158 7.90 14.15 3.47
N SER A 159 6.86 13.32 3.53
CA SER A 159 6.48 12.45 2.42
C SER A 159 5.92 13.26 1.24
N LEU A 160 5.05 14.24 1.50
CA LEU A 160 4.50 15.11 0.46
C LEU A 160 5.59 15.92 -0.24
N GLU A 161 6.57 16.42 0.48
CA GLU A 161 7.73 17.09 -0.11
C GLU A 161 8.53 16.14 -1.02
N ALA A 162 8.77 14.91 -0.59
CA ALA A 162 9.46 13.91 -1.40
C ALA A 162 8.68 13.52 -2.66
N ILE A 163 7.34 13.45 -2.57
CA ILE A 163 6.40 13.20 -3.69
C ILE A 163 6.46 14.34 -4.70
N ALA A 164 6.36 15.59 -4.21
CA ALA A 164 6.40 16.79 -5.04
C ALA A 164 7.71 16.93 -5.81
N ARG A 165 8.87 16.71 -5.15
CA ARG A 165 10.20 16.74 -5.77
C ARG A 165 10.36 15.77 -6.94
N ARG A 166 9.57 14.69 -6.99
CA ARG A 166 9.62 13.68 -8.06
C ARG A 166 8.49 13.79 -9.05
N ASN A 167 7.67 14.84 -8.95
CA ASN A 167 6.49 15.06 -9.79
C ASN A 167 5.56 13.84 -9.84
N ILE A 168 5.40 13.15 -8.72
CA ILE A 168 4.49 12.02 -8.61
C ILE A 168 3.06 12.55 -8.45
N ARG A 169 2.15 12.07 -9.29
CA ARG A 169 0.73 12.41 -9.19
C ARG A 169 0.13 11.82 -7.92
N LEU A 170 -0.22 12.67 -6.96
CA LEU A 170 -0.94 12.28 -5.75
C LEU A 170 -2.43 12.15 -6.08
N HIS A 171 -2.91 10.91 -6.22
CA HIS A 171 -4.29 10.64 -6.60
C HIS A 171 -5.26 10.66 -5.41
N THR A 172 -4.87 10.03 -4.30
CA THR A 172 -5.69 9.92 -3.10
C THR A 172 -4.81 9.93 -1.86
N VAL A 173 -5.24 10.65 -0.82
CA VAL A 173 -4.72 10.48 0.53
C VAL A 173 -5.76 9.71 1.33
N VAL A 174 -5.34 8.60 1.92
CA VAL A 174 -6.14 7.79 2.83
C VAL A 174 -5.72 8.11 4.26
N TYR A 175 -6.63 8.69 5.01
CA TYR A 175 -6.43 9.00 6.43
C TYR A 175 -6.98 7.84 7.26
N ASN A 176 -6.07 7.05 7.83
CA ASN A 176 -6.43 5.89 8.63
C ASN A 176 -6.67 6.30 10.09
N LEU A 177 -7.88 6.01 10.59
CA LEU A 177 -8.25 6.29 11.98
C LEU A 177 -7.68 5.26 12.97
N TYR A 178 -6.99 4.22 12.50
CA TYR A 178 -6.33 3.23 13.35
C TYR A 178 -4.78 3.40 13.29
N PRO A 179 -4.06 3.25 14.42
CA PRO A 179 -4.59 3.11 15.78
C PRO A 179 -5.38 4.35 16.21
N GLU A 180 -6.42 4.13 16.97
CA GLU A 180 -7.27 5.22 17.45
C GLU A 180 -6.46 6.14 18.39
N GLU A 181 -6.36 7.42 18.01
CA GLU A 181 -5.83 8.44 18.91
C GLU A 181 -6.86 8.71 20.00
N LYS A 182 -6.45 8.52 21.25
CA LYS A 182 -7.33 8.63 22.42
C LYS A 182 -7.68 10.08 22.74
N ASP A 183 -6.82 11.02 22.36
CA ASP A 183 -7.06 12.43 22.54
C ASP A 183 -7.83 12.99 21.34
N ASP A 184 -9.09 13.31 21.57
CA ASP A 184 -9.99 13.87 20.56
C ASP A 184 -9.50 15.20 19.97
N ILE A 185 -8.76 16.00 20.74
CA ILE A 185 -8.24 17.29 20.28
C ILE A 185 -7.13 17.00 19.25
N ILE A 186 -6.19 16.13 19.58
CA ILE A 186 -5.09 15.73 18.68
C ILE A 186 -5.65 15.09 17.41
N ARG A 187 -6.61 14.20 17.54
CA ARG A 187 -7.22 13.50 16.41
C ARG A 187 -7.89 14.46 15.42
N ARG A 188 -8.73 15.37 15.92
CA ARG A 188 -9.46 16.35 15.10
C ARG A 188 -8.51 17.37 14.46
N ASP A 189 -7.54 17.86 15.22
CA ASP A 189 -6.55 18.81 14.71
C ASP A 189 -5.70 18.21 13.62
N THR A 190 -5.18 16.99 13.81
CA THR A 190 -4.36 16.28 12.83
C THR A 190 -5.10 16.07 11.51
N GLU A 191 -6.35 15.59 11.57
CA GLU A 191 -7.17 15.40 10.36
C GLU A 191 -7.44 16.73 9.66
N SER A 192 -7.88 17.76 10.43
CA SER A 192 -8.18 19.08 9.92
C SER A 192 -6.98 19.74 9.26
N TYR A 193 -5.81 19.65 9.89
CA TYR A 193 -4.56 20.19 9.36
C TYR A 193 -4.17 19.56 8.02
N ILE A 194 -4.17 18.23 7.96
CA ILE A 194 -3.82 17.50 6.72
C ILE A 194 -4.83 17.82 5.61
N ARG A 195 -6.13 17.84 5.92
CA ARG A 195 -7.18 18.16 4.96
C ARG A 195 -7.01 19.57 4.40
N HIS A 196 -6.82 20.57 5.26
CA HIS A 196 -6.59 21.96 4.85
C HIS A 196 -5.35 22.10 3.93
N LEU A 197 -4.26 21.43 4.29
CA LEU A 197 -3.05 21.43 3.46
C LEU A 197 -3.33 20.86 2.07
N LEU A 198 -4.04 19.74 1.98
CA LEU A 198 -4.36 19.11 0.71
C LEU A 198 -5.28 19.98 -0.14
N GLU A 199 -6.29 20.59 0.44
CA GLU A 199 -7.19 21.53 -0.26
C GLU A 199 -6.42 22.71 -0.86
N LYS A 200 -5.39 23.20 -0.17
CA LYS A 200 -4.58 24.34 -0.61
C LYS A 200 -3.55 23.95 -1.66
N GLU A 201 -2.81 22.86 -1.45
CA GLU A 201 -1.61 22.55 -2.25
C GLU A 201 -1.83 21.40 -3.26
N TYR A 202 -2.86 20.58 -3.03
CA TYR A 202 -3.17 19.40 -3.85
C TYR A 202 -4.68 19.31 -4.14
N PRO A 203 -5.30 20.33 -4.75
CA PRO A 203 -6.76 20.43 -4.88
C PRO A 203 -7.41 19.31 -5.70
N GLU A 204 -6.65 18.62 -6.55
CA GLU A 204 -7.15 17.47 -7.33
C GLU A 204 -7.06 16.14 -6.57
N THR A 205 -6.42 16.14 -5.39
CA THR A 205 -6.23 14.92 -4.59
C THR A 205 -7.49 14.58 -3.79
N ARG A 206 -7.93 13.35 -3.90
CA ARG A 206 -9.06 12.86 -3.09
C ARG A 206 -8.61 12.59 -1.66
N PHE A 207 -9.46 12.93 -0.70
CA PHE A 207 -9.26 12.59 0.70
C PHE A 207 -10.28 11.55 1.13
N VAL A 208 -9.81 10.41 1.61
CA VAL A 208 -10.65 9.29 2.07
C VAL A 208 -10.31 8.96 3.52
N THR A 209 -11.29 9.05 4.40
CA THR A 209 -11.13 8.61 5.79
C THR A 209 -11.44 7.12 5.89
N LEU A 210 -10.49 6.36 6.40
CA LEU A 210 -10.64 4.93 6.64
C LEU A 210 -11.16 4.72 8.07
N PRO A 211 -12.34 4.11 8.25
CA PRO A 211 -12.91 3.92 9.58
C PRO A 211 -12.02 3.03 10.45
N PRO A 212 -12.05 3.21 11.78
CA PRO A 212 -11.35 2.32 12.68
C PRO A 212 -11.91 0.91 12.52
N VAL A 213 -11.02 -0.02 12.28
CA VAL A 213 -11.38 -1.44 12.21
C VAL A 213 -11.17 -2.05 13.57
N SER A 214 -12.20 -2.66 14.10
CA SER A 214 -12.01 -3.56 15.23
C SER A 214 -11.29 -4.81 14.71
N TYR A 215 -9.99 -4.92 14.95
CA TYR A 215 -9.19 -6.12 14.66
C TYR A 215 -9.64 -7.36 15.45
N THR A 216 -10.72 -7.27 16.21
CA THR A 216 -11.26 -8.35 17.05
C THR A 216 -11.74 -9.58 16.27
N HIS A 217 -11.72 -9.56 14.94
CA HIS A 217 -12.06 -10.71 14.10
C HIS A 217 -10.92 -11.19 13.18
N LEU A 218 -9.73 -10.61 13.29
CA LEU A 218 -8.53 -11.03 12.56
C LEU A 218 -7.55 -11.73 13.51
N THR A 219 -7.97 -12.81 14.13
CA THR A 219 -7.00 -13.75 14.72
C THR A 219 -6.38 -14.55 13.58
N LEU A 220 -5.33 -14.01 12.98
CA LEU A 220 -4.37 -14.86 12.28
C LEU A 220 -3.84 -15.89 13.30
N PRO A 221 -3.67 -17.16 12.94
CA PRO A 221 -3.11 -18.14 13.84
C PRO A 221 -1.72 -17.67 14.26
N THR A 222 -1.58 -17.31 15.52
CA THR A 222 -0.29 -16.98 16.11
C THR A 222 0.56 -18.24 16.06
N ILE A 223 1.51 -18.31 15.13
CA ILE A 223 2.53 -19.34 15.15
C ILE A 223 3.39 -19.03 16.38
N ARG A 224 3.15 -19.77 17.46
CA ARG A 224 4.06 -19.78 18.59
C ARG A 224 5.38 -20.37 18.10
N LEU A 225 6.41 -19.55 18.08
CA LEU A 225 7.79 -20.04 18.06
C LEU A 225 8.01 -20.82 19.33
N VAL A 226 8.27 -22.11 19.20
CA VAL A 226 8.84 -22.98 20.24
C VAL A 226 10.35 -22.95 20.04
#